data_a2515485efddc2572ee2907dbd69e223
#
_entry.id   a2515485efddc2572ee2907dbd69e223
#
_cell.length_a   1.000
_cell.length_b   1.000
_cell.length_c   1.000
_cell.angle_alpha   90.00
_cell.angle_beta   90.00
_cell.angle_gamma   90.00
#
_symmetry.space_group_name_H-M   'P 1'
#
loop_
_entity.id
_entity.type
_entity.pdbx_description
1 polymer ?
#
loop_
_entity_poly.entity_id
_entity_poly.type
_entity_poly.pdbx_seq_one_letter_code
_entity_poly.pdbx_strand_id
1 'polypeptide(L)'
;VSTNGQGHLASARSEVEIGRMARQIARDVAAPASADVDAKARFPSETIEAFSEAGLLGALVPTAQGGCGATMAEVGDSVYAVAQQCASSAMILAMHHLQVACLARHGTTPALLSYLEEVAGLQLLLASATTEVNIGGQLRVSSCAVEAVADGFRLEKQAPVVSYGAYADAILVTARRRSDSAPNDQVLVLCASSRMSLEQTGEWNTLGMRGTCSTGFHLKAEGELDHVLPVPFAQIAEQTMLPASHVLWGFVYLGVAAAAVSKARHFVQAEARKRPGETPPGATRLAELVVSYRQMEAMVRDAAGRYDRTPVGEGHRVSTALLFNALKVGASTAVIDVVTRAMAICGMAGYREDSPYSLGRLLRDAHGSVVMVNNERIIRDNAQLLLVDREDI
;
A
#
# COMPACT_ATOMS: atom_id res chain seq x y z
N VAL A 1 -12.91 -27.98 -39.50
CA VAL A 1 -13.50 -27.72 -38.19
C VAL A 1 -12.71 -26.55 -37.57
N SER A 2 -13.35 -25.40 -37.60
CA SER A 2 -12.80 -24.10 -37.19
C SER A 2 -12.87 -24.00 -35.68
N THR A 3 -11.77 -23.77 -35.02
CA THR A 3 -11.72 -23.38 -33.60
C THR A 3 -11.44 -21.89 -33.53
N ASN A 4 -12.50 -21.13 -33.25
CA ASN A 4 -12.44 -19.71 -32.91
C ASN A 4 -11.76 -19.53 -31.55
N GLY A 5 -10.51 -19.11 -31.57
CA GLY A 5 -9.82 -18.52 -30.40
C GLY A 5 -10.28 -17.06 -30.26
N GLN A 6 -11.29 -16.81 -29.44
CA GLN A 6 -11.59 -15.45 -29.00
C GLN A 6 -10.58 -15.06 -27.93
N GLY A 7 -9.50 -14.40 -28.34
CA GLY A 7 -8.66 -13.61 -27.44
C GLY A 7 -9.50 -12.43 -26.95
N HIS A 8 -9.90 -12.46 -25.68
CA HIS A 8 -10.41 -11.28 -24.98
C HIS A 8 -9.26 -10.26 -24.82
N LEU A 9 -9.13 -9.36 -25.79
CA LEU A 9 -8.47 -8.08 -25.56
C LEU A 9 -9.31 -7.33 -24.54
N ALA A 10 -8.84 -7.29 -23.28
CA ALA A 10 -9.40 -6.41 -22.26
C ALA A 10 -9.23 -4.98 -22.79
N SER A 11 -10.32 -4.37 -23.24
CA SER A 11 -10.37 -2.95 -23.60
C SER A 11 -9.87 -2.15 -22.41
N ALA A 12 -8.89 -1.26 -22.61
CA ALA A 12 -8.41 -0.34 -21.58
C ALA A 12 -9.62 0.35 -20.92
N ARG A 13 -9.87 0.03 -19.65
CA ARG A 13 -11.02 0.56 -18.90
C ARG A 13 -10.77 2.01 -18.57
N SER A 14 -11.80 2.86 -18.65
CA SER A 14 -11.66 4.29 -18.39
C SER A 14 -11.43 4.55 -16.89
N GLU A 15 -10.75 5.67 -16.56
CA GLU A 15 -10.48 6.19 -15.22
C GLU A 15 -11.73 6.18 -14.31
N VAL A 16 -12.86 6.64 -14.84
CA VAL A 16 -14.16 6.68 -14.14
C VAL A 16 -14.64 5.27 -13.77
N GLU A 17 -14.28 4.27 -14.58
CA GLU A 17 -14.69 2.89 -14.39
C GLU A 17 -13.92 2.22 -13.25
N ILE A 18 -12.58 2.42 -13.15
CA ILE A 18 -11.74 1.87 -12.07
C ILE A 18 -12.25 2.31 -10.69
N GLY A 19 -12.43 3.60 -10.49
CA GLY A 19 -12.93 4.13 -9.21
C GLY A 19 -14.37 3.68 -8.88
N ARG A 20 -15.23 3.52 -9.89
CA ARG A 20 -16.59 2.99 -9.70
C ARG A 20 -16.56 1.53 -9.25
N MET A 21 -15.74 0.71 -9.88
CA MET A 21 -15.60 -0.72 -9.57
C MET A 21 -15.00 -0.91 -8.17
N ALA A 22 -13.97 -0.16 -7.81
CA ALA A 22 -13.38 -0.20 -6.48
C ALA A 22 -14.42 0.14 -5.38
N ARG A 23 -15.26 1.17 -5.59
CA ARG A 23 -16.35 1.51 -4.67
C ARG A 23 -17.42 0.43 -4.58
N GLN A 24 -17.73 -0.25 -5.68
CA GLN A 24 -18.67 -1.36 -5.69
C GLN A 24 -18.11 -2.54 -4.89
N ILE A 25 -16.89 -2.99 -5.19
CA ILE A 25 -16.22 -4.09 -4.46
C ILE A 25 -16.08 -3.75 -2.98
N ALA A 26 -15.75 -2.51 -2.65
CA ALA A 26 -15.67 -2.06 -1.27
C ALA A 26 -16.97 -2.31 -0.49
N ARG A 27 -18.13 -1.97 -1.08
CA ARG A 27 -19.44 -2.15 -0.43
C ARG A 27 -19.92 -3.59 -0.45
N ASP A 28 -19.79 -4.27 -1.59
CA ASP A 28 -20.49 -5.53 -1.86
C ASP A 28 -19.65 -6.74 -1.44
N VAL A 29 -18.32 -6.61 -1.35
CA VAL A 29 -17.39 -7.70 -1.02
C VAL A 29 -16.56 -7.39 0.24
N ALA A 30 -15.81 -6.28 0.25
CA ALA A 30 -14.89 -5.98 1.35
C ALA A 30 -15.63 -5.66 2.67
N ALA A 31 -16.75 -4.94 2.63
CA ALA A 31 -17.51 -4.59 3.82
C ALA A 31 -18.06 -5.82 4.57
N PRO A 32 -18.76 -6.78 3.91
CA PRO A 32 -19.23 -7.99 4.57
C PRO A 32 -18.11 -8.86 5.15
N ALA A 33 -16.97 -8.97 4.45
CA ALA A 33 -15.84 -9.80 4.85
C ALA A 33 -15.01 -9.21 5.99
N SER A 34 -15.01 -7.88 6.15
CA SER A 34 -14.06 -7.13 6.96
C SER A 34 -13.98 -7.54 8.43
N ALA A 35 -15.12 -7.89 9.05
CA ALA A 35 -15.16 -8.33 10.45
C ALA A 35 -14.53 -9.72 10.63
N ASP A 36 -14.78 -10.64 9.72
CA ASP A 36 -14.23 -11.99 9.73
C ASP A 36 -12.73 -12.00 9.40
N VAL A 37 -12.30 -11.20 8.43
CA VAL A 37 -10.89 -10.96 8.10
C VAL A 37 -10.09 -10.47 9.32
N ASP A 38 -10.62 -9.51 10.06
CA ASP A 38 -9.97 -8.99 11.27
C ASP A 38 -10.01 -10.01 12.40
N ALA A 39 -11.16 -10.59 12.72
CA ALA A 39 -11.32 -11.51 13.84
C ALA A 39 -10.44 -12.75 13.70
N LYS A 40 -10.35 -13.33 12.50
CA LYS A 40 -9.57 -14.54 12.21
C LYS A 40 -8.13 -14.26 11.79
N ALA A 41 -7.74 -12.99 11.63
CA ALA A 41 -6.44 -12.60 11.06
C ALA A 41 -6.15 -13.33 9.73
N ARG A 42 -7.16 -13.47 8.87
CA ARG A 42 -7.07 -14.20 7.61
C ARG A 42 -6.91 -13.28 6.40
N PHE A 43 -6.28 -13.81 5.36
CA PHE A 43 -6.19 -13.12 4.07
C PHE A 43 -7.60 -12.88 3.48
N PRO A 44 -7.88 -11.69 2.92
CA PRO A 44 -9.18 -11.32 2.35
C PRO A 44 -9.31 -11.82 0.90
N SER A 45 -9.24 -13.14 0.66
CA SER A 45 -9.21 -13.76 -0.66
C SER A 45 -10.36 -13.30 -1.55
N GLU A 46 -11.58 -13.23 -1.01
CA GLU A 46 -12.77 -12.79 -1.74
C GLU A 46 -12.68 -11.36 -2.27
N THR A 47 -11.97 -10.48 -1.53
CA THR A 47 -11.78 -9.09 -1.98
C THR A 47 -10.69 -9.00 -3.04
N ILE A 48 -9.61 -9.78 -2.90
CA ILE A 48 -8.50 -9.80 -3.86
C ILE A 48 -8.95 -10.47 -5.17
N GLU A 49 -9.73 -11.55 -5.11
CA GLU A 49 -10.37 -12.17 -6.27
C GLU A 49 -11.26 -11.16 -7.01
N ALA A 50 -12.10 -10.41 -6.29
CA ALA A 50 -12.92 -9.37 -6.89
C ALA A 50 -12.10 -8.25 -7.54
N PHE A 51 -10.92 -7.89 -6.98
CA PHE A 51 -10.00 -6.96 -7.64
C PHE A 51 -9.44 -7.53 -8.94
N SER A 52 -9.04 -8.80 -8.95
CA SER A 52 -8.57 -9.51 -10.13
C SER A 52 -9.64 -9.54 -11.23
N GLU A 53 -10.84 -10.02 -10.91
CA GLU A 53 -11.98 -10.08 -11.84
C GLU A 53 -12.33 -8.69 -12.42
N ALA A 54 -12.20 -7.65 -11.61
CA ALA A 54 -12.43 -6.28 -12.02
C ALA A 54 -11.26 -5.64 -12.80
N GLY A 55 -10.13 -6.31 -12.94
CA GLY A 55 -8.95 -5.76 -13.62
C GLY A 55 -8.21 -4.68 -12.82
N LEU A 56 -8.47 -4.60 -11.50
CA LEU A 56 -7.88 -3.55 -10.65
C LEU A 56 -6.41 -3.80 -10.33
N LEU A 57 -5.92 -5.04 -10.38
CA LEU A 57 -4.51 -5.34 -10.15
C LEU A 57 -3.63 -4.84 -11.32
N GLY A 58 -4.18 -4.78 -12.54
CA GLY A 58 -3.50 -4.19 -13.71
C GLY A 58 -3.67 -2.67 -13.86
N ALA A 59 -4.35 -1.98 -12.92
CA ALA A 59 -4.75 -0.59 -13.11
C ALA A 59 -3.57 0.37 -13.39
N LEU A 60 -2.48 0.27 -12.66
CA LEU A 60 -1.29 1.13 -12.79
C LEU A 60 -0.33 0.66 -13.89
N VAL A 61 -0.49 -0.55 -14.43
CA VAL A 61 0.34 -1.03 -15.55
C VAL A 61 0.10 -0.12 -16.76
N PRO A 62 1.18 0.34 -17.44
CA PRO A 62 1.04 1.22 -18.60
C PRO A 62 0.21 0.57 -19.72
N THR A 63 -0.48 1.38 -20.51
CA THR A 63 -1.31 0.90 -21.63
C THR A 63 -0.49 0.16 -22.70
N ALA A 64 0.78 0.51 -22.88
CA ALA A 64 1.70 -0.20 -23.77
C ALA A 64 1.93 -1.67 -23.37
N GLN A 65 1.77 -2.01 -22.08
CA GLN A 65 1.84 -3.36 -21.53
C GLN A 65 0.45 -3.93 -21.20
N GLY A 66 -0.60 -3.42 -21.82
CA GLY A 66 -1.96 -3.95 -21.71
C GLY A 66 -2.72 -3.57 -20.42
N GLY A 67 -2.18 -2.70 -19.58
CA GLY A 67 -2.84 -2.19 -18.40
C GLY A 67 -3.77 -1.00 -18.68
N CYS A 68 -4.35 -0.43 -17.60
CA CYS A 68 -5.22 0.74 -17.73
C CYS A 68 -4.45 2.06 -17.85
N GLY A 69 -3.18 2.11 -17.44
CA GLY A 69 -2.37 3.33 -17.40
C GLY A 69 -2.90 4.37 -16.39
N ALA A 70 -3.57 3.91 -15.33
CA ALA A 70 -4.11 4.78 -14.30
C ALA A 70 -3.00 5.57 -13.60
N THR A 71 -3.33 6.78 -13.15
CA THR A 71 -2.45 7.60 -12.34
C THR A 71 -2.39 7.10 -10.89
N MET A 72 -1.40 7.55 -10.13
CA MET A 72 -1.28 7.24 -8.70
C MET A 72 -2.47 7.80 -7.91
N ALA A 73 -2.99 8.95 -8.31
CA ALA A 73 -4.17 9.56 -7.68
C ALA A 73 -5.42 8.69 -7.87
N GLU A 74 -5.64 8.12 -9.05
CA GLU A 74 -6.80 7.25 -9.35
C GLU A 74 -6.73 5.90 -8.64
N VAL A 75 -5.54 5.29 -8.60
CA VAL A 75 -5.29 4.10 -7.79
C VAL A 75 -5.48 4.44 -6.30
N GLY A 76 -4.99 5.59 -5.85
CA GLY A 76 -5.20 6.09 -4.51
C GLY A 76 -6.68 6.25 -4.14
N ASP A 77 -7.51 6.76 -5.04
CA ASP A 77 -8.96 6.86 -4.83
C ASP A 77 -9.64 5.47 -4.73
N SER A 78 -9.12 4.48 -5.45
CA SER A 78 -9.56 3.09 -5.32
C SER A 78 -9.19 2.51 -3.95
N VAL A 79 -7.94 2.70 -3.53
CA VAL A 79 -7.44 2.33 -2.19
C VAL A 79 -8.26 3.01 -1.08
N TYR A 80 -8.53 4.31 -1.21
CA TYR A 80 -9.37 5.08 -0.29
C TYR A 80 -10.77 4.50 -0.14
N ALA A 81 -11.42 4.13 -1.26
CA ALA A 81 -12.75 3.56 -1.24
C ALA A 81 -12.80 2.23 -0.48
N VAL A 82 -11.82 1.36 -0.72
CA VAL A 82 -11.70 0.06 -0.05
C VAL A 82 -11.35 0.23 1.44
N ALA A 83 -10.47 1.15 1.79
CA ALA A 83 -10.02 1.39 3.16
C ALA A 83 -11.15 1.84 4.10
N GLN A 84 -12.19 2.46 3.58
CA GLN A 84 -13.39 2.80 4.35
C GLN A 84 -14.13 1.56 4.86
N GLN A 85 -13.93 0.41 4.25
CA GLN A 85 -14.60 -0.84 4.60
C GLN A 85 -13.65 -1.85 5.24
N CYS A 86 -12.46 -2.06 4.63
CA CYS A 86 -11.44 -2.99 5.08
C CYS A 86 -10.03 -2.41 4.85
N ALA A 87 -9.40 -1.96 5.92
CA ALA A 87 -8.04 -1.39 5.85
C ALA A 87 -7.00 -2.41 5.38
N SER A 88 -7.14 -3.69 5.76
CA SER A 88 -6.23 -4.76 5.33
C SER A 88 -6.28 -4.98 3.81
N SER A 89 -7.48 -5.09 3.23
CA SER A 89 -7.65 -5.24 1.77
C SER A 89 -7.12 -4.03 1.00
N ALA A 90 -7.36 -2.83 1.53
CA ALA A 90 -6.83 -1.60 0.95
C ALA A 90 -5.30 -1.52 1.01
N MET A 91 -4.71 -1.98 2.12
CA MET A 91 -3.26 -2.03 2.28
C MET A 91 -2.62 -3.02 1.30
N ILE A 92 -3.25 -4.18 1.07
CA ILE A 92 -2.78 -5.16 0.06
C ILE A 92 -2.81 -4.52 -1.33
N LEU A 93 -3.93 -3.88 -1.71
CA LEU A 93 -4.03 -3.18 -3.00
C LEU A 93 -2.98 -2.07 -3.14
N ALA A 94 -2.76 -1.28 -2.09
CA ALA A 94 -1.74 -0.23 -2.06
C ALA A 94 -0.32 -0.78 -2.24
N MET A 95 0.02 -1.84 -1.51
CA MET A 95 1.35 -2.44 -1.58
C MET A 95 1.59 -3.17 -2.90
N HIS A 96 0.58 -3.79 -3.49
CA HIS A 96 0.64 -4.35 -4.83
C HIS A 96 0.98 -3.27 -5.86
N HIS A 97 0.23 -2.17 -5.91
CA HIS A 97 0.49 -1.08 -6.86
C HIS A 97 1.80 -0.36 -6.63
N LEU A 98 2.32 -0.37 -5.42
CA LEU A 98 3.68 0.08 -5.13
C LEU A 98 4.71 -0.75 -5.93
N GLN A 99 4.56 -2.08 -5.99
CA GLN A 99 5.46 -2.95 -6.74
C GLN A 99 5.27 -2.77 -8.25
N VAL A 100 4.03 -2.65 -8.70
CA VAL A 100 3.73 -2.33 -10.12
C VAL A 100 4.39 -1.01 -10.53
N ALA A 101 4.34 0.03 -9.68
CA ALA A 101 5.01 1.31 -9.95
C ALA A 101 6.53 1.16 -10.09
N CYS A 102 7.18 0.33 -9.24
CA CYS A 102 8.61 0.07 -9.34
C CYS A 102 8.97 -0.64 -10.66
N LEU A 103 8.20 -1.65 -11.04
CA LEU A 103 8.40 -2.35 -12.32
C LEU A 103 8.14 -1.43 -13.52
N ALA A 104 7.02 -0.73 -13.54
CA ALA A 104 6.63 0.13 -14.65
C ALA A 104 7.61 1.28 -14.91
N ARG A 105 8.23 1.82 -13.85
CA ARG A 105 9.16 2.95 -13.95
C ARG A 105 10.62 2.53 -14.16
N HIS A 106 11.02 1.35 -13.72
CA HIS A 106 12.43 0.93 -13.67
C HIS A 106 12.71 -0.43 -14.30
N GLY A 107 11.69 -1.21 -14.64
CA GLY A 107 11.81 -2.53 -15.29
C GLY A 107 11.90 -2.40 -16.80
N THR A 108 13.11 -2.22 -17.33
CA THR A 108 13.35 -1.94 -18.77
C THR A 108 13.88 -3.15 -19.56
N THR A 109 14.13 -4.29 -18.90
CA THR A 109 14.51 -5.51 -19.61
C THR A 109 13.31 -6.13 -20.32
N PRO A 110 13.51 -6.86 -21.43
CA PRO A 110 12.40 -7.54 -22.13
C PRO A 110 11.59 -8.46 -21.21
N ALA A 111 12.24 -9.20 -20.30
CA ALA A 111 11.55 -10.08 -19.34
C ALA A 111 10.68 -9.31 -18.36
N LEU A 112 11.14 -8.18 -17.82
CA LEU A 112 10.36 -7.34 -16.90
C LEU A 112 9.18 -6.66 -17.59
N LEU A 113 9.34 -6.25 -18.86
CA LEU A 113 8.24 -5.71 -19.65
C LEU A 113 7.19 -6.78 -19.97
N SER A 114 7.62 -7.99 -20.35
CA SER A 114 6.72 -9.14 -20.55
C SER A 114 5.99 -9.50 -19.24
N TYR A 115 6.68 -9.43 -18.09
CA TYR A 115 6.04 -9.69 -16.81
C TYR A 115 4.98 -8.63 -16.45
N LEU A 116 5.17 -7.37 -16.81
CA LEU A 116 4.14 -6.35 -16.69
C LEU A 116 2.90 -6.65 -17.54
N GLU A 117 3.09 -7.20 -18.75
CA GLU A 117 1.98 -7.68 -19.59
C GLU A 117 1.23 -8.85 -18.92
N GLU A 118 1.97 -9.76 -18.27
CA GLU A 118 1.35 -10.84 -17.47
C GLU A 118 0.59 -10.29 -16.27
N VAL A 119 1.14 -9.32 -15.55
CA VAL A 119 0.43 -8.64 -14.43
C VAL A 119 -0.89 -8.06 -14.90
N ALA A 120 -0.92 -7.39 -16.05
CA ALA A 120 -2.14 -6.81 -16.60
C ALA A 120 -3.10 -7.88 -17.13
N GLY A 121 -2.60 -8.87 -17.87
CA GLY A 121 -3.43 -9.89 -18.53
C GLY A 121 -3.97 -10.95 -17.60
N LEU A 122 -3.19 -11.39 -16.62
CA LEU A 122 -3.53 -12.44 -15.67
C LEU A 122 -3.92 -11.88 -14.29
N GLN A 123 -3.81 -10.57 -14.09
CA GLN A 123 -4.12 -9.90 -12.82
C GLN A 123 -3.30 -10.47 -11.67
N LEU A 124 -1.97 -10.58 -11.84
CA LEU A 124 -1.06 -11.16 -10.86
C LEU A 124 -0.89 -10.23 -9.65
N LEU A 125 -0.89 -10.81 -8.45
CA LEU A 125 -0.68 -10.09 -7.20
C LEU A 125 0.80 -10.02 -6.86
N LEU A 126 1.36 -8.82 -6.72
CA LEU A 126 2.76 -8.59 -6.39
C LEU A 126 2.94 -8.21 -4.92
N ALA A 127 3.92 -8.82 -4.26
CA ALA A 127 4.37 -8.48 -2.91
C ALA A 127 5.81 -7.97 -2.89
N SER A 128 6.33 -7.63 -1.72
CA SER A 128 7.73 -7.20 -1.55
C SER A 128 8.40 -7.78 -0.32
N ALA A 129 9.69 -8.12 -0.43
CA ALA A 129 10.56 -8.52 0.67
C ALA A 129 11.76 -7.56 0.77
N THR A 130 11.51 -6.40 1.37
CA THR A 130 12.52 -5.35 1.60
C THR A 130 13.09 -5.38 3.01
N THR A 131 12.43 -6.06 3.95
CA THR A 131 12.91 -6.24 5.32
C THR A 131 13.90 -7.41 5.40
N GLU A 132 14.80 -7.38 6.38
CA GLU A 132 15.77 -8.45 6.62
C GLU A 132 16.12 -8.52 8.11
N VAL A 133 16.41 -9.73 8.59
CA VAL A 133 16.85 -9.94 9.97
C VAL A 133 18.21 -9.25 10.17
N ASN A 134 18.42 -8.65 11.35
CA ASN A 134 19.66 -7.99 11.78
C ASN A 134 20.02 -6.65 11.10
N ILE A 135 19.22 -6.12 10.15
CA ILE A 135 19.48 -4.80 9.56
C ILE A 135 18.74 -3.64 10.24
N GLY A 136 17.97 -3.91 11.31
CA GLY A 136 17.24 -2.89 12.08
C GLY A 136 16.23 -2.07 11.26
N GLY A 137 15.68 -2.64 10.19
CA GLY A 137 14.76 -1.96 9.27
C GLY A 137 15.44 -0.91 8.36
N GLN A 138 16.76 -0.95 8.21
CA GLN A 138 17.48 -0.08 7.27
C GLN A 138 17.28 -0.58 5.84
N LEU A 139 16.49 0.15 5.06
CA LEU A 139 16.20 -0.17 3.66
C LEU A 139 17.44 -0.11 2.75
N ARG A 140 18.50 0.60 3.19
CA ARG A 140 19.70 0.87 2.38
C ARG A 140 20.83 -0.15 2.53
N VAL A 141 20.61 -1.26 3.22
CA VAL A 141 21.59 -2.33 3.39
C VAL A 141 20.91 -3.69 3.28
N SER A 142 21.62 -4.68 2.74
CA SER A 142 21.16 -6.08 2.68
C SER A 142 22.33 -7.03 2.90
N SER A 143 22.09 -8.15 3.55
CA SER A 143 23.03 -9.29 3.63
C SER A 143 22.71 -10.34 2.55
N CYS A 144 21.44 -10.42 2.10
CA CYS A 144 21.05 -11.23 0.95
C CYS A 144 21.77 -10.73 -0.31
N ALA A 145 22.20 -11.62 -1.18
CA ALA A 145 22.88 -11.29 -2.43
C ALA A 145 22.28 -12.07 -3.61
N VAL A 146 22.37 -11.47 -4.79
CA VAL A 146 22.19 -12.18 -6.05
C VAL A 146 23.43 -13.02 -6.33
N GLU A 147 23.29 -14.32 -6.35
CA GLU A 147 24.34 -15.27 -6.72
C GLU A 147 24.13 -15.70 -8.17
N ALA A 148 25.07 -15.36 -9.04
CA ALA A 148 25.01 -15.80 -10.42
C ALA A 148 25.24 -17.31 -10.52
N VAL A 149 24.38 -18.02 -11.24
CA VAL A 149 24.47 -19.43 -11.57
C VAL A 149 24.50 -19.60 -13.09
N ALA A 150 24.79 -20.82 -13.59
CA ALA A 150 24.98 -21.05 -15.02
C ALA A 150 23.82 -20.50 -15.89
N ASP A 151 22.58 -20.68 -15.44
CA ASP A 151 21.38 -20.34 -16.19
C ASP A 151 20.54 -19.21 -15.52
N GLY A 152 21.19 -18.30 -14.74
CA GLY A 152 20.45 -17.21 -14.12
C GLY A 152 21.00 -16.78 -12.77
N PHE A 153 20.11 -16.59 -11.80
CA PHE A 153 20.46 -16.24 -10.43
C PHE A 153 19.81 -17.17 -9.40
N ARG A 154 20.43 -17.20 -8.23
CA ARG A 154 19.84 -17.69 -6.98
C ARG A 154 19.96 -16.60 -5.92
N LEU A 155 18.98 -16.53 -5.02
CA LEU A 155 19.05 -15.69 -3.81
C LEU A 155 18.35 -16.39 -2.64
N GLU A 156 18.80 -16.03 -1.43
CA GLU A 156 18.25 -16.52 -0.17
C GLU A 156 18.14 -15.37 0.82
N LYS A 157 16.94 -15.17 1.40
CA LYS A 157 16.64 -14.03 2.27
C LYS A 157 15.84 -14.44 3.49
N GLN A 158 16.28 -14.02 4.66
CA GLN A 158 15.50 -14.09 5.89
C GLN A 158 14.73 -12.77 6.06
N ALA A 159 13.48 -12.77 5.64
CA ALA A 159 12.60 -11.61 5.68
C ALA A 159 11.62 -11.71 6.87
N PRO A 160 11.78 -10.91 7.93
CA PRO A 160 10.96 -11.04 9.14
C PRO A 160 9.51 -10.60 8.93
N VAL A 161 9.22 -9.81 7.88
CA VAL A 161 7.87 -9.32 7.55
C VAL A 161 7.73 -9.24 6.03
N VAL A 162 6.82 -10.07 5.48
CA VAL A 162 6.42 -10.02 4.07
C VAL A 162 4.90 -10.04 4.02
N SER A 163 4.29 -8.89 3.76
CA SER A 163 2.84 -8.78 3.69
C SER A 163 2.29 -9.68 2.59
N TYR A 164 1.27 -10.47 2.92
CA TYR A 164 0.60 -11.42 2.02
C TYR A 164 1.54 -12.26 1.11
N GLY A 165 2.80 -12.46 1.51
CA GLY A 165 3.79 -13.16 0.69
C GLY A 165 3.39 -14.57 0.28
N ALA A 166 2.67 -15.31 1.14
CA ALA A 166 2.18 -16.65 0.84
C ALA A 166 1.07 -16.69 -0.23
N TYR A 167 0.50 -15.54 -0.58
CA TYR A 167 -0.64 -15.40 -1.52
C TYR A 167 -0.24 -14.64 -2.79
N ALA A 168 0.99 -14.17 -2.87
CA ALA A 168 1.48 -13.39 -4.00
C ALA A 168 1.96 -14.29 -5.16
N ASP A 169 1.71 -13.87 -6.39
CA ASP A 169 2.21 -14.53 -7.60
C ASP A 169 3.68 -14.23 -7.87
N ALA A 170 4.18 -13.09 -7.37
CA ALA A 170 5.61 -12.78 -7.32
C ALA A 170 5.94 -11.84 -6.16
N ILE A 171 7.21 -11.88 -5.76
CA ILE A 171 7.76 -10.99 -4.72
C ILE A 171 8.94 -10.21 -5.30
N LEU A 172 8.91 -8.88 -5.15
CA LEU A 172 10.07 -8.04 -5.42
C LEU A 172 10.99 -8.04 -4.20
N VAL A 173 12.19 -8.55 -4.37
CA VAL A 173 13.16 -8.79 -3.30
C VAL A 173 14.33 -7.83 -3.42
N THR A 174 14.69 -7.11 -2.34
CA THR A 174 15.94 -6.36 -2.27
C THR A 174 17.10 -7.30 -1.95
N ALA A 175 18.17 -7.20 -2.73
CA ALA A 175 19.40 -7.98 -2.52
C ALA A 175 20.61 -7.16 -2.92
N ARG A 176 21.81 -7.51 -2.40
CA ARG A 176 23.06 -6.99 -2.95
C ARG A 176 23.19 -7.45 -4.40
N ARG A 177 23.78 -6.62 -5.24
CA ARG A 177 23.98 -6.93 -6.66
C ARG A 177 24.74 -8.24 -6.90
N ARG A 178 25.72 -8.53 -6.06
CA ARG A 178 26.52 -9.77 -6.05
C ARG A 178 26.97 -10.09 -4.62
N SER A 179 27.45 -11.29 -4.41
CA SER A 179 27.96 -11.75 -3.10
C SER A 179 29.17 -10.93 -2.59
N ASP A 180 29.97 -10.38 -3.50
CA ASP A 180 31.13 -9.53 -3.20
C ASP A 180 30.81 -8.02 -3.16
N SER A 181 29.58 -7.61 -3.50
CA SER A 181 29.15 -6.21 -3.47
C SER A 181 29.06 -5.66 -2.03
N ALA A 182 29.24 -4.36 -1.88
CA ALA A 182 29.01 -3.68 -0.61
C ALA A 182 27.55 -3.83 -0.16
N PRO A 183 27.25 -3.80 1.16
CA PRO A 183 25.87 -3.99 1.67
C PRO A 183 24.85 -2.98 1.13
N ASN A 184 25.26 -1.81 0.69
CA ASN A 184 24.43 -0.76 0.12
C ASN A 184 24.37 -0.77 -1.42
N ASP A 185 25.17 -1.59 -2.11
CA ASP A 185 25.02 -1.82 -3.55
C ASP A 185 23.93 -2.86 -3.79
N GLN A 186 22.70 -2.39 -3.75
CA GLN A 186 21.51 -3.23 -3.85
C GLN A 186 20.83 -3.10 -5.22
N VAL A 187 20.12 -4.15 -5.57
CA VAL A 187 19.18 -4.26 -6.69
C VAL A 187 17.82 -4.72 -6.19
N LEU A 188 16.80 -4.52 -7.00
CA LEU A 188 15.46 -5.09 -6.82
C LEU A 188 15.31 -6.26 -7.80
N VAL A 189 14.83 -7.40 -7.32
CA VAL A 189 14.75 -8.65 -8.07
C VAL A 189 13.31 -9.13 -8.11
N LEU A 190 12.78 -9.41 -9.28
CA LEU A 190 11.49 -10.07 -9.45
C LEU A 190 11.65 -11.58 -9.26
N CYS A 191 10.99 -12.14 -8.24
CA CYS A 191 10.98 -13.56 -7.92
C CYS A 191 9.56 -14.11 -8.11
N ALA A 192 9.32 -14.86 -9.18
CA ALA A 192 8.03 -15.51 -9.44
C ALA A 192 7.77 -16.66 -8.46
N SER A 193 6.54 -16.83 -8.02
CA SER A 193 6.13 -17.87 -7.05
C SER A 193 6.45 -19.28 -7.54
N SER A 194 6.37 -19.52 -8.84
CA SER A 194 6.70 -20.82 -9.46
C SER A 194 8.16 -21.25 -9.33
N ARG A 195 9.07 -20.29 -9.03
CA ARG A 195 10.51 -20.51 -8.84
C ARG A 195 11.00 -20.05 -7.46
N MET A 196 10.09 -20.01 -6.49
CA MET A 196 10.37 -19.54 -5.14
C MET A 196 9.82 -20.52 -4.11
N SER A 197 10.56 -20.71 -3.02
CA SER A 197 10.06 -21.37 -1.83
C SER A 197 10.01 -20.40 -0.66
N LEU A 198 8.93 -20.48 0.10
CA LEU A 198 8.68 -19.67 1.29
C LEU A 198 8.48 -20.59 2.49
N GLU A 199 9.44 -20.61 3.39
CA GLU A 199 9.34 -21.28 4.68
C GLU A 199 8.92 -20.23 5.72
N GLN A 200 7.73 -20.37 6.28
CA GLN A 200 7.20 -19.43 7.27
C GLN A 200 7.99 -19.52 8.58
N THR A 201 8.46 -18.37 9.09
CA THR A 201 9.31 -18.29 10.29
C THR A 201 8.61 -17.66 11.50
N GLY A 202 7.33 -17.27 11.38
CA GLY A 202 6.56 -16.65 12.45
C GLY A 202 5.09 -16.53 12.12
N GLU A 203 4.33 -15.95 13.05
CA GLU A 203 2.90 -15.69 12.91
C GLU A 203 2.63 -14.19 12.83
N TRP A 204 1.50 -13.82 12.21
CA TRP A 204 1.03 -12.44 12.17
C TRP A 204 -0.09 -12.22 13.19
N ASN A 205 0.28 -12.11 14.46
CA ASN A 205 -0.64 -11.83 15.55
C ASN A 205 -0.46 -10.38 16.04
N THR A 206 -1.18 -9.46 15.44
CA THR A 206 -1.02 -8.02 15.62
C THR A 206 -2.30 -7.36 16.11
N LEU A 207 -2.16 -6.10 16.59
CA LEU A 207 -3.25 -5.28 17.07
C LEU A 207 -4.26 -4.95 15.96
N GLY A 208 -3.78 -4.53 14.80
CA GLY A 208 -4.56 -4.15 13.62
C GLY A 208 -3.90 -4.59 12.32
N MET A 209 -4.50 -4.27 11.19
CA MET A 209 -4.06 -4.71 9.85
C MET A 209 -3.88 -6.24 9.77
N ARG A 210 -4.71 -6.97 10.52
CA ARG A 210 -4.56 -8.41 10.75
C ARG A 210 -4.68 -9.23 9.46
N GLY A 211 -5.54 -8.79 8.53
CA GLY A 211 -5.75 -9.45 7.23
C GLY A 211 -4.62 -9.25 6.21
N THR A 212 -3.58 -8.46 6.51
CA THR A 212 -2.41 -8.38 5.62
C THR A 212 -1.51 -9.61 5.69
N CYS A 213 -1.70 -10.48 6.69
CA CYS A 213 -0.94 -11.74 6.86
C CYS A 213 0.56 -11.56 6.66
N SER A 214 1.13 -10.51 7.31
CA SER A 214 2.52 -10.06 7.09
C SER A 214 3.53 -10.91 7.89
N THR A 215 3.51 -12.21 7.70
CA THR A 215 4.38 -13.15 8.40
C THR A 215 5.84 -13.03 7.95
N GLY A 216 6.76 -13.62 8.73
CA GLY A 216 8.16 -13.77 8.32
C GLY A 216 8.37 -15.02 7.46
N PHE A 217 9.36 -14.95 6.56
CA PHE A 217 9.72 -16.05 5.69
C PHE A 217 11.23 -16.20 5.57
N HIS A 218 11.67 -17.45 5.48
CA HIS A 218 12.91 -17.81 4.84
C HIS A 218 12.61 -18.04 3.36
N LEU A 219 13.00 -17.07 2.54
CA LEU A 219 12.71 -17.02 1.11
C LEU A 219 13.94 -17.53 0.34
N LYS A 220 13.74 -18.50 -0.56
CA LYS A 220 14.72 -18.92 -1.56
C LYS A 220 14.10 -18.78 -2.93
N ALA A 221 14.80 -18.16 -3.85
CA ALA A 221 14.33 -17.96 -5.22
C ALA A 221 15.43 -18.17 -6.24
N GLU A 222 15.04 -18.61 -7.41
CA GLU A 222 15.86 -18.73 -8.61
C GLU A 222 15.15 -18.03 -9.77
N GLY A 223 15.90 -17.53 -10.73
CA GLY A 223 15.34 -16.87 -11.89
C GLY A 223 16.39 -16.48 -12.92
N GLU A 224 15.95 -15.84 -13.98
CA GLU A 224 16.82 -15.33 -15.03
C GLU A 224 17.41 -13.97 -14.65
N LEU A 225 18.63 -13.66 -15.09
CA LEU A 225 19.31 -12.41 -14.71
C LEU A 225 18.58 -11.15 -15.20
N ASP A 226 17.78 -11.23 -16.25
CA ASP A 226 16.98 -10.13 -16.77
C ASP A 226 15.69 -9.84 -15.95
N HIS A 227 15.40 -10.66 -14.93
CA HIS A 227 14.45 -10.32 -13.83
C HIS A 227 15.07 -9.42 -12.74
N VAL A 228 16.37 -9.15 -12.80
CA VAL A 228 17.02 -8.15 -11.93
C VAL A 228 16.82 -6.77 -12.54
N LEU A 229 16.20 -5.84 -11.81
CA LEU A 229 16.02 -4.49 -12.30
C LEU A 229 17.38 -3.82 -12.55
N PRO A 230 17.59 -3.18 -13.72
CA PRO A 230 18.91 -2.68 -14.12
C PRO A 230 19.35 -1.44 -13.32
N VAL A 231 18.41 -0.74 -12.70
CA VAL A 231 18.64 0.47 -11.93
C VAL A 231 19.03 0.11 -10.48
N PRO A 232 20.02 0.79 -9.85
CA PRO A 232 20.33 0.58 -8.44
C PRO A 232 19.11 0.78 -7.54
N PHE A 233 18.95 -0.09 -6.53
CA PHE A 233 17.78 -0.02 -5.65
C PHE A 233 17.66 1.33 -4.92
N ALA A 234 18.77 1.96 -4.55
CA ALA A 234 18.76 3.29 -3.94
C ALA A 234 17.99 4.32 -4.81
N GLN A 235 18.19 4.27 -6.13
CA GLN A 235 17.48 5.14 -7.08
C GLN A 235 16.00 4.76 -7.19
N ILE A 236 15.67 3.46 -7.25
CA ILE A 236 14.28 2.96 -7.26
C ILE A 236 13.55 3.41 -5.99
N ALA A 237 14.20 3.22 -4.83
CA ALA A 237 13.64 3.59 -3.55
C ALA A 237 13.30 5.08 -3.48
N GLU A 238 14.22 5.91 -3.93
CA GLU A 238 14.13 7.36 -3.86
C GLU A 238 13.12 7.95 -4.84
N GLN A 239 13.16 7.51 -6.09
CA GLN A 239 12.32 8.07 -7.16
C GLN A 239 10.90 7.49 -7.20
N THR A 240 10.70 6.28 -6.67
CA THR A 240 9.43 5.57 -6.82
C THR A 240 8.95 4.91 -5.54
N MET A 241 9.72 3.99 -4.94
CA MET A 241 9.19 3.14 -3.87
C MET A 241 8.76 3.94 -2.64
N LEU A 242 9.58 4.86 -2.14
CA LEU A 242 9.24 5.67 -0.96
C LEU A 242 8.11 6.67 -1.26
N PRO A 243 8.18 7.51 -2.33
CA PRO A 243 7.09 8.41 -2.67
C PRO A 243 5.75 7.69 -2.90
N ALA A 244 5.73 6.62 -3.71
CA ALA A 244 4.53 5.86 -4.00
C ALA A 244 3.95 5.20 -2.75
N SER A 245 4.79 4.63 -1.87
CA SER A 245 4.34 4.04 -0.61
C SER A 245 3.68 5.07 0.28
N HIS A 246 4.31 6.25 0.45
CA HIS A 246 3.78 7.30 1.30
C HIS A 246 2.44 7.86 0.78
N VAL A 247 2.29 7.98 -0.54
CA VAL A 247 1.03 8.38 -1.18
C VAL A 247 -0.05 7.33 -0.97
N LEU A 248 0.18 6.08 -1.34
CA LEU A 248 -0.84 5.01 -1.26
C LEU A 248 -1.23 4.69 0.18
N TRP A 249 -0.27 4.67 1.12
CA TRP A 249 -0.58 4.53 2.54
C TRP A 249 -1.34 5.74 3.08
N GLY A 250 -1.04 6.94 2.58
CA GLY A 250 -1.83 8.14 2.86
C GLY A 250 -3.30 7.94 2.52
N PHE A 251 -3.62 7.33 1.38
CA PHE A 251 -5.00 7.00 0.99
C PHE A 251 -5.63 5.91 1.85
N VAL A 252 -4.86 4.89 2.29
CA VAL A 252 -5.36 3.90 3.26
C VAL A 252 -5.77 4.60 4.55
N TYR A 253 -4.89 5.43 5.10
CA TYR A 253 -5.16 6.15 6.36
C TYR A 253 -6.31 7.14 6.22
N LEU A 254 -6.40 7.83 5.09
CA LEU A 254 -7.52 8.73 4.78
C LEU A 254 -8.86 7.98 4.71
N GLY A 255 -8.89 6.79 4.13
CA GLY A 255 -10.08 5.94 4.08
C GLY A 255 -10.53 5.47 5.47
N VAL A 256 -9.60 5.07 6.33
CA VAL A 256 -9.87 4.72 7.74
C VAL A 256 -10.43 5.93 8.48
N ALA A 257 -9.83 7.11 8.31
CA ALA A 257 -10.31 8.36 8.89
C ALA A 257 -11.73 8.71 8.40
N ALA A 258 -12.00 8.57 7.10
CA ALA A 258 -13.32 8.81 6.51
C ALA A 258 -14.40 7.90 7.11
N ALA A 259 -14.08 6.61 7.29
CA ALA A 259 -14.99 5.67 7.94
C ALA A 259 -15.32 6.08 9.38
N ALA A 260 -14.33 6.53 10.14
CA ALA A 260 -14.52 7.01 11.50
C ALA A 260 -15.38 8.28 11.56
N VAL A 261 -15.11 9.25 10.70
CA VAL A 261 -15.92 10.48 10.57
C VAL A 261 -17.36 10.15 10.18
N SER A 262 -17.57 9.21 9.26
CA SER A 262 -18.91 8.78 8.84
C SER A 262 -19.69 8.17 9.99
N LYS A 263 -19.09 7.29 10.79
CA LYS A 263 -19.72 6.70 11.99
C LYS A 263 -20.08 7.77 13.02
N ALA A 264 -19.17 8.70 13.33
CA ALA A 264 -19.43 9.81 14.25
C ALA A 264 -20.55 10.71 13.74
N ARG A 265 -20.57 11.02 12.44
CA ARG A 265 -21.64 11.80 11.80
C ARG A 265 -23.00 11.12 11.92
N HIS A 266 -23.10 9.83 11.59
CA HIS A 266 -24.34 9.07 11.69
C HIS A 266 -24.84 9.01 13.15
N PHE A 267 -23.92 8.84 14.11
CA PHE A 267 -24.27 8.87 15.54
C PHE A 267 -24.86 10.21 15.94
N VAL A 268 -24.18 11.33 15.64
CA VAL A 268 -24.67 12.69 16.00
C VAL A 268 -25.99 12.99 15.32
N GLN A 269 -26.17 12.59 14.06
CA GLN A 269 -27.44 12.73 13.34
C GLN A 269 -28.57 11.88 13.98
N ALA A 270 -28.26 10.69 14.48
CA ALA A 270 -29.24 9.88 15.20
C ALA A 270 -29.66 10.53 16.52
N GLU A 271 -28.71 11.12 17.26
CA GLU A 271 -29.02 11.88 18.48
C GLU A 271 -29.85 13.15 18.20
N ALA A 272 -29.55 13.88 17.10
CA ALA A 272 -30.33 15.05 16.69
C ALA A 272 -31.81 14.69 16.40
N ARG A 273 -32.05 13.54 15.76
CA ARG A 273 -33.42 13.09 15.48
C ARG A 273 -34.24 12.76 16.75
N LYS A 274 -33.59 12.44 17.87
CA LYS A 274 -34.29 12.19 19.16
C LYS A 274 -34.78 13.46 19.83
N ARG A 275 -34.16 14.62 19.51
CA ARG A 275 -34.48 15.93 20.11
C ARG A 275 -34.56 16.99 19.03
N PRO A 276 -35.67 17.04 18.27
CA PRO A 276 -35.88 18.06 17.24
C PRO A 276 -35.78 19.48 17.81
N GLY A 277 -35.03 20.35 17.14
CA GLY A 277 -34.82 21.73 17.56
C GLY A 277 -33.66 21.96 18.52
N GLU A 278 -33.02 20.91 19.05
CA GLU A 278 -31.85 21.03 19.90
C GLU A 278 -30.56 20.66 19.12
N THR A 279 -29.47 21.37 19.40
CA THR A 279 -28.15 20.99 18.88
C THR A 279 -27.57 19.88 19.76
N PRO A 280 -27.26 18.68 19.21
CA PRO A 280 -26.69 17.60 20.00
C PRO A 280 -25.32 17.98 20.61
N PRO A 281 -24.98 17.50 21.79
CA PRO A 281 -23.70 17.83 22.45
C PRO A 281 -22.44 17.48 21.62
N GLY A 282 -22.55 16.50 20.72
CA GLY A 282 -21.45 16.08 19.84
C GLY A 282 -21.30 16.93 18.56
N ALA A 283 -22.22 17.84 18.24
CA ALA A 283 -22.24 18.54 16.95
C ALA A 283 -21.01 19.44 16.74
N THR A 284 -20.60 20.22 17.73
CA THR A 284 -19.41 21.07 17.66
C THR A 284 -18.14 20.24 17.49
N ARG A 285 -17.99 19.16 18.27
CA ARG A 285 -16.85 18.25 18.15
C ARG A 285 -16.80 17.54 16.79
N LEU A 286 -17.96 17.21 16.22
CA LEU A 286 -18.05 16.66 14.87
C LEU A 286 -17.59 17.68 13.82
N ALA A 287 -17.96 18.95 13.96
CA ALA A 287 -17.51 20.01 13.06
C ALA A 287 -15.99 20.18 13.09
N GLU A 288 -15.38 20.21 14.26
CA GLU A 288 -13.91 20.23 14.44
C GLU A 288 -13.24 18.99 13.85
N LEU A 289 -13.82 17.81 14.03
CA LEU A 289 -13.33 16.56 13.47
C LEU A 289 -13.33 16.60 11.94
N VAL A 290 -14.38 17.12 11.34
CA VAL A 290 -14.47 17.30 9.87
C VAL A 290 -13.39 18.26 9.36
N VAL A 291 -13.05 19.33 10.08
CA VAL A 291 -11.93 20.22 9.72
C VAL A 291 -10.61 19.45 9.67
N SER A 292 -10.28 18.68 10.73
CA SER A 292 -9.05 17.88 10.77
C SER A 292 -8.99 16.84 9.64
N TYR A 293 -10.11 16.18 9.35
CA TYR A 293 -10.22 15.26 8.22
C TYR A 293 -9.96 15.94 6.88
N ARG A 294 -10.53 17.13 6.65
CA ARG A 294 -10.34 17.87 5.41
C ARG A 294 -8.90 18.35 5.21
N GLN A 295 -8.21 18.73 6.27
CA GLN A 295 -6.78 19.04 6.23
C GLN A 295 -5.96 17.83 5.81
N MET A 296 -6.24 16.65 6.39
CA MET A 296 -5.61 15.39 6.00
C MET A 296 -5.89 15.04 4.53
N GLU A 297 -7.14 15.18 4.09
CA GLU A 297 -7.55 14.92 2.71
C GLU A 297 -6.79 15.80 1.71
N ALA A 298 -6.71 17.11 1.99
CA ALA A 298 -5.99 18.05 1.14
C ALA A 298 -4.51 17.69 1.00
N MET A 299 -3.84 17.32 2.11
CA MET A 299 -2.44 16.90 2.12
C MET A 299 -2.21 15.64 1.29
N VAL A 300 -3.05 14.60 1.44
CA VAL A 300 -2.91 13.32 0.72
C VAL A 300 -3.13 13.53 -0.78
N ARG A 301 -4.16 14.28 -1.17
CA ARG A 301 -4.49 14.53 -2.58
C ARG A 301 -3.48 15.41 -3.29
N ASP A 302 -2.96 16.46 -2.63
CA ASP A 302 -1.90 17.29 -3.19
C ASP A 302 -0.63 16.47 -3.46
N ALA A 303 -0.22 15.63 -2.51
CA ALA A 303 0.95 14.77 -2.67
C ALA A 303 0.80 13.76 -3.82
N ALA A 304 -0.39 13.17 -4.00
CA ALA A 304 -0.68 12.29 -5.14
C ALA A 304 -0.53 13.03 -6.48
N GLY A 305 -1.14 14.21 -6.59
CA GLY A 305 -0.99 15.02 -7.79
C GLY A 305 0.44 15.48 -8.07
N ARG A 306 1.25 15.70 -7.03
CA ARG A 306 2.70 15.99 -7.20
C ARG A 306 3.46 14.77 -7.68
N TYR A 307 3.16 13.57 -7.13
CA TYR A 307 3.77 12.33 -7.60
C TYR A 307 3.50 12.10 -9.09
N ASP A 308 2.26 12.27 -9.55
CA ASP A 308 1.88 12.05 -10.94
C ASP A 308 2.54 13.03 -11.91
N ARG A 309 2.86 14.24 -11.45
CA ARG A 309 3.57 15.25 -12.24
C ARG A 309 5.09 15.12 -12.23
N THR A 310 5.66 14.25 -11.37
CA THR A 310 7.12 14.09 -11.26
C THR A 310 7.62 13.06 -12.27
N PRO A 311 8.42 13.47 -13.28
CA PRO A 311 8.99 12.56 -14.26
C PRO A 311 9.95 11.56 -13.63
N VAL A 312 10.04 10.37 -14.25
CA VAL A 312 11.05 9.38 -13.89
C VAL A 312 12.43 9.88 -14.33
N GLY A 313 13.40 9.80 -13.43
CA GLY A 313 14.80 10.16 -13.77
C GLY A 313 15.14 11.64 -13.58
N GLU A 314 14.19 12.51 -13.25
CA GLU A 314 14.56 13.84 -12.72
C GLU A 314 15.27 13.69 -11.39
N GLY A 315 16.42 14.38 -11.28
CA GLY A 315 17.34 14.25 -10.16
C GLY A 315 16.66 14.44 -8.81
N HIS A 316 17.14 13.70 -7.85
CA HIS A 316 16.66 13.73 -6.48
C HIS A 316 16.72 15.16 -5.92
N ARG A 317 15.55 15.68 -5.58
CA ARG A 317 15.44 16.95 -4.84
C ARG A 317 15.16 16.64 -3.37
N VAL A 318 15.92 17.26 -2.50
CA VAL A 318 15.72 17.16 -1.04
C VAL A 318 14.30 17.57 -0.67
N SER A 319 13.77 18.62 -1.29
CA SER A 319 12.41 19.09 -1.13
C SER A 319 11.33 18.02 -1.47
N THR A 320 11.58 17.20 -2.50
CA THR A 320 10.69 16.07 -2.85
C THR A 320 10.66 14.99 -1.76
N ALA A 321 11.83 14.62 -1.23
CA ALA A 321 11.91 13.67 -0.12
C ALA A 321 11.23 14.21 1.14
N LEU A 322 11.47 15.48 1.49
CA LEU A 322 10.84 16.16 2.62
C LEU A 322 9.31 16.17 2.48
N LEU A 323 8.78 16.46 1.28
CA LEU A 323 7.35 16.46 1.00
C LEU A 323 6.69 15.10 1.31
N PHE A 324 7.21 14.01 0.71
CA PHE A 324 6.61 12.70 0.89
C PHE A 324 6.83 12.13 2.29
N ASN A 325 7.95 12.42 2.92
CA ASN A 325 8.20 12.10 4.32
C ASN A 325 7.22 12.83 5.25
N ALA A 326 6.99 14.13 5.02
CA ALA A 326 6.01 14.91 5.77
C ALA A 326 4.58 14.37 5.59
N LEU A 327 4.22 13.98 4.35
CA LEU A 327 2.94 13.29 4.09
C LEU A 327 2.79 12.05 4.96
N LYS A 328 3.79 11.14 4.98
CA LYS A 328 3.69 9.89 5.74
C LYS A 328 3.54 10.15 7.23
N VAL A 329 4.36 11.01 7.80
CA VAL A 329 4.29 11.36 9.23
C VAL A 329 2.97 12.05 9.55
N GLY A 330 2.57 13.04 8.77
CA GLY A 330 1.33 13.80 8.98
C GLY A 330 0.08 12.92 8.85
N ALA A 331 -0.03 12.12 7.79
CA ALA A 331 -1.19 11.26 7.58
C ALA A 331 -1.31 10.15 8.65
N SER A 332 -0.19 9.53 9.04
CA SER A 332 -0.18 8.49 10.07
C SER A 332 -0.53 9.01 11.46
N THR A 333 -0.15 10.23 11.79
CA THR A 333 -0.54 10.88 13.05
C THR A 333 -2.00 11.33 13.01
N ALA A 334 -2.43 11.92 11.90
CA ALA A 334 -3.78 12.45 11.74
C ALA A 334 -4.84 11.34 11.82
N VAL A 335 -4.61 10.17 11.24
CA VAL A 335 -5.60 9.07 11.28
C VAL A 335 -5.88 8.63 12.72
N ILE A 336 -4.87 8.53 13.58
CA ILE A 336 -5.03 8.16 14.99
C ILE A 336 -5.84 9.22 15.72
N ASP A 337 -5.53 10.50 15.53
CA ASP A 337 -6.29 11.62 16.13
C ASP A 337 -7.74 11.59 15.70
N VAL A 338 -8.00 11.50 14.39
CA VAL A 338 -9.36 11.48 13.84
C VAL A 338 -10.18 10.30 14.39
N VAL A 339 -9.63 9.08 14.41
CA VAL A 339 -10.37 7.90 14.91
C VAL A 339 -10.61 8.01 16.42
N THR A 340 -9.63 8.47 17.19
CA THR A 340 -9.75 8.67 18.65
C THR A 340 -10.82 9.71 18.98
N ARG A 341 -10.84 10.84 18.28
CA ARG A 341 -11.86 11.89 18.48
C ARG A 341 -13.25 11.43 18.02
N ALA A 342 -13.35 10.66 16.92
CA ALA A 342 -14.60 10.06 16.50
C ALA A 342 -15.16 9.11 17.56
N MET A 343 -14.30 8.30 18.20
CA MET A 343 -14.69 7.43 19.33
C MET A 343 -15.20 8.25 20.53
N ALA A 344 -14.53 9.35 20.86
CA ALA A 344 -14.97 10.23 21.93
C ALA A 344 -16.33 10.90 21.65
N ILE A 345 -16.65 11.18 20.38
CA ILE A 345 -17.96 11.72 19.95
C ILE A 345 -19.04 10.65 20.13
N CYS A 346 -18.79 9.41 19.69
CA CYS A 346 -19.74 8.31 19.81
C CYS A 346 -19.86 7.76 21.24
N GLY A 347 -18.88 8.04 22.11
CA GLY A 347 -18.85 7.57 23.49
C GLY A 347 -18.94 6.04 23.57
N MET A 348 -19.76 5.52 24.49
CA MET A 348 -19.91 4.08 24.70
C MET A 348 -20.39 3.34 23.44
N ALA A 349 -21.17 3.97 22.57
CA ALA A 349 -21.59 3.38 21.32
C ALA A 349 -20.42 3.20 20.32
N GLY A 350 -19.40 4.05 20.37
CA GLY A 350 -18.18 3.87 19.58
C GLY A 350 -17.21 2.85 20.15
N TYR A 351 -17.27 2.64 21.46
CA TYR A 351 -16.36 1.75 22.20
C TYR A 351 -16.81 0.28 22.17
N ARG A 352 -18.10 0.02 22.06
CA ARG A 352 -18.66 -1.35 22.02
C ARG A 352 -18.51 -1.98 20.65
N GLU A 353 -18.04 -3.24 20.57
CA GLU A 353 -17.86 -3.97 19.31
C GLU A 353 -19.19 -4.39 18.67
N ASP A 354 -20.26 -4.59 19.45
CA ASP A 354 -21.60 -4.97 18.98
C ASP A 354 -22.46 -3.78 18.53
N SER A 355 -21.89 -2.59 18.48
CA SER A 355 -22.56 -1.36 18.05
C SER A 355 -22.39 -1.10 16.55
N PRO A 356 -23.41 -0.57 15.86
CA PRO A 356 -23.27 -0.10 14.47
C PRO A 356 -22.27 1.08 14.36
N TYR A 357 -21.98 1.74 15.46
CA TYR A 357 -21.02 2.85 15.56
C TYR A 357 -19.64 2.41 16.04
N SER A 358 -19.39 1.10 16.23
CA SER A 358 -18.11 0.58 16.70
C SER A 358 -16.92 1.15 15.91
N LEU A 359 -15.91 1.63 16.65
CA LEU A 359 -14.66 2.18 16.09
C LEU A 359 -13.43 1.33 16.48
N GLY A 360 -13.64 0.22 17.18
CA GLY A 360 -12.56 -0.62 17.72
C GLY A 360 -11.60 -1.10 16.63
N ARG A 361 -12.10 -1.68 15.54
CA ARG A 361 -11.27 -2.12 14.42
C ARG A 361 -10.51 -0.95 13.77
N LEU A 362 -11.20 0.15 13.48
CA LEU A 362 -10.56 1.33 12.87
C LEU A 362 -9.46 1.92 13.76
N LEU A 363 -9.65 1.92 15.07
CA LEU A 363 -8.64 2.36 16.03
C LEU A 363 -7.41 1.44 16.01
N ARG A 364 -7.63 0.13 16.03
CA ARG A 364 -6.54 -0.86 15.97
C ARG A 364 -5.76 -0.76 14.66
N ASP A 365 -6.43 -0.63 13.53
CA ASP A 365 -5.83 -0.46 12.21
C ASP A 365 -5.05 0.87 12.11
N ALA A 366 -5.59 1.97 12.65
CA ALA A 366 -4.94 3.28 12.64
C ALA A 366 -3.59 3.27 13.39
N HIS A 367 -3.48 2.54 14.52
CA HIS A 367 -2.23 2.47 15.27
C HIS A 367 -1.08 1.79 14.53
N GLY A 368 -1.34 0.94 13.54
CA GLY A 368 -0.33 0.37 12.66
C GLY A 368 0.43 1.43 11.85
N SER A 369 -0.20 2.56 11.58
CA SER A 369 0.34 3.61 10.70
C SER A 369 1.66 4.23 11.17
N VAL A 370 1.86 4.41 12.48
CA VAL A 370 3.05 5.06 13.03
C VAL A 370 4.24 4.10 13.21
N VAL A 371 3.97 2.79 13.28
CA VAL A 371 5.01 1.76 13.45
C VAL A 371 5.47 1.18 12.11
N MET A 372 4.58 1.13 11.13
CA MET A 372 4.92 0.73 9.76
C MET A 372 5.76 1.84 9.11
N VAL A 373 7.04 1.59 8.90
CA VAL A 373 8.08 2.59 8.63
C VAL A 373 8.06 3.69 9.71
N ASN A 374 8.80 3.44 10.78
CA ASN A 374 8.78 4.21 12.03
C ASN A 374 8.91 5.74 11.78
N ASN A 375 7.94 6.51 12.28
CA ASN A 375 7.90 7.97 12.13
C ASN A 375 9.14 8.67 12.72
N GLU A 376 9.67 8.20 13.85
CA GLU A 376 10.86 8.82 14.47
C GLU A 376 12.08 8.73 13.56
N ARG A 377 12.23 7.62 12.82
CA ARG A 377 13.31 7.49 11.83
C ARG A 377 13.12 8.48 10.70
N ILE A 378 11.91 8.61 10.15
CA ILE A 378 11.61 9.58 9.09
C ILE A 378 11.88 11.01 9.56
N ILE A 379 11.46 11.37 10.76
CA ILE A 379 11.69 12.72 11.34
C ILE A 379 13.17 12.99 11.51
N ARG A 380 13.96 12.01 11.98
CA ARG A 380 15.40 12.13 12.10
C ARG A 380 16.07 12.31 10.73
N ASP A 381 15.64 11.56 9.72
CA ASP A 381 16.16 11.69 8.36
C ASP A 381 15.79 13.07 7.78
N ASN A 382 14.56 13.55 8.00
CA ASN A 382 14.15 14.91 7.63
C ASN A 382 14.97 16.00 8.31
N ALA A 383 15.30 15.84 9.60
CA ALA A 383 16.14 16.80 10.31
C ALA A 383 17.54 16.94 9.66
N GLN A 384 18.11 15.83 9.16
CA GLN A 384 19.36 15.88 8.41
C GLN A 384 19.22 16.51 7.02
N LEU A 385 18.13 16.19 6.30
CA LEU A 385 17.85 16.76 4.99
C LEU A 385 17.67 18.28 5.05
N LEU A 386 16.94 18.79 6.05
CA LEU A 386 16.72 20.23 6.24
C LEU A 386 18.03 21.04 6.49
N LEU A 387 19.11 20.40 6.98
CA LEU A 387 20.40 21.07 7.16
C LEU A 387 21.14 21.30 5.83
N VAL A 388 20.79 20.55 4.78
CA VAL A 388 21.43 20.62 3.46
C VAL A 388 20.51 21.15 2.38
N ASP A 389 19.21 21.29 2.68
CA ASP A 389 18.23 21.87 1.77
C ASP A 389 18.56 23.35 1.54
N ARG A 390 18.51 23.76 0.27
CA ARG A 390 18.77 25.13 -0.17
C ARG A 390 17.55 25.79 -0.80
N GLU A 391 16.44 25.07 -0.87
CA GLU A 391 15.17 25.57 -1.41
C GLU A 391 14.37 26.20 -0.26
N ASP A 392 13.75 27.35 -0.50
CA ASP A 392 12.81 27.95 0.44
C ASP A 392 11.53 27.08 0.50
N ILE A 393 10.99 26.89 1.72
CA ILE A 393 9.80 26.07 1.98
C ILE A 393 8.55 26.69 1.34
#